data_4bf35274b2290df1d94acab0a399db30
#
_entry.id   4bf35274b2290df1d94acab0a399db30
#
_cell.length_a   1.000
_cell.length_b   1.000
_cell.length_c   1.000
_cell.angle_alpha   90.00
_cell.angle_beta   90.00
_cell.angle_gamma   90.00
#
_symmetry.space_group_name_H-M   'P 1'
#
loop_
_entity.id
_entity.type
_entity.pdbx_description
1 polymer ?
#
loop_
_entity_poly.entity_id
_entity_poly.type
_entity_poly.pdbx_seq_one_letter_code
_entity_poly.pdbx_strand_id
1 'polypeptide(L)'
;YKAFNDYFARLGKLCADSEEEAEVLLIHPMHTGYIAYNGTNSAEVQKFDRDLLRALDILSGNHIGYHLGDECILAGHGSVEGKNFKVGLCSYKYVMLPSMLTLDAKTFELLKEFAANGGKIWSLGDKPTMVDGAHSDELCEFMNDIESMPVYDGELLVTALTSLGIKKLTVSDKNGEIGSIHCRVNLLENG
;
A
#
# COMPACT_ATOMS: atom_id res chain seq x y z
N TYR A 1 35.39 5.81 -11.25
CA TYR A 1 34.31 6.72 -10.77
C TYR A 1 33.45 7.23 -11.92
N LYS A 2 34.00 7.52 -13.13
CA LYS A 2 33.20 8.12 -14.24
C LYS A 2 32.00 7.27 -14.62
N ALA A 3 32.19 5.96 -14.90
CA ALA A 3 31.09 5.07 -15.30
C ALA A 3 30.01 4.96 -14.21
N PHE A 4 30.41 4.96 -12.94
CA PHE A 4 29.51 4.96 -11.80
C PHE A 4 28.69 6.27 -11.73
N ASN A 5 29.33 7.41 -11.83
CA ASN A 5 28.67 8.70 -11.84
C ASN A 5 27.75 8.86 -13.05
N ASP A 6 28.19 8.42 -14.24
CA ASP A 6 27.36 8.45 -15.45
C ASP A 6 26.10 7.58 -15.32
N TYR A 7 26.20 6.42 -14.65
CA TYR A 7 25.07 5.55 -14.35
C TYR A 7 24.07 6.24 -13.44
N PHE A 8 24.51 6.79 -12.30
CA PHE A 8 23.61 7.46 -11.36
C PHE A 8 23.05 8.76 -11.90
N ALA A 9 23.79 9.49 -12.74
CA ALA A 9 23.27 10.69 -13.42
C ALA A 9 22.12 10.34 -14.38
N ARG A 10 22.23 9.24 -15.13
CA ARG A 10 21.14 8.76 -16.01
C ARG A 10 19.92 8.29 -15.22
N LEU A 11 20.15 7.53 -14.15
CA LEU A 11 19.08 7.06 -13.27
C LEU A 11 18.38 8.24 -12.59
N GLY A 12 19.16 9.19 -12.05
CA GLY A 12 18.61 10.39 -11.42
C GLY A 12 17.81 11.25 -12.39
N LYS A 13 18.28 11.40 -13.63
CA LYS A 13 17.53 12.12 -14.69
C LYS A 13 16.22 11.39 -15.02
N LEU A 14 16.26 10.07 -15.20
CA LEU A 14 15.05 9.29 -15.46
C LEU A 14 14.02 9.48 -14.33
N CYS A 15 14.43 9.38 -13.07
CA CYS A 15 13.53 9.56 -11.93
C CYS A 15 13.02 11.01 -11.77
N ALA A 16 13.82 12.01 -12.17
CA ALA A 16 13.43 13.42 -12.07
C ALA A 16 12.45 13.87 -13.19
N ASP A 17 12.59 13.26 -14.38
CA ASP A 17 11.80 13.60 -15.56
C ASP A 17 10.59 12.66 -15.77
N SER A 18 10.22 11.89 -14.77
CA SER A 18 9.14 10.90 -14.87
C SER A 18 8.35 10.75 -13.57
N GLU A 19 7.09 10.34 -13.69
CA GLU A 19 6.24 10.00 -12.56
C GLU A 19 6.17 8.48 -12.41
N GLU A 20 6.23 7.99 -11.17
CA GLU A 20 6.04 6.58 -10.89
C GLU A 20 4.57 6.19 -11.02
N GLU A 21 4.30 5.14 -11.79
CA GLU A 21 2.96 4.58 -11.90
C GLU A 21 2.72 3.58 -10.78
N ALA A 22 1.97 4.00 -9.75
CA ALA A 22 1.53 3.15 -8.66
C ALA A 22 0.03 3.40 -8.38
N GLU A 23 -0.80 2.39 -8.61
CA GLU A 23 -2.26 2.52 -8.42
C GLU A 23 -2.71 2.06 -7.03
N VAL A 24 -1.79 1.51 -6.23
CA VAL A 24 -2.06 0.94 -4.89
C VAL A 24 -1.40 1.80 -3.81
N LEU A 25 -2.19 2.21 -2.83
CA LEU A 25 -1.74 2.79 -1.58
C LEU A 25 -1.84 1.73 -0.48
N LEU A 26 -0.71 1.29 0.07
CA LEU A 26 -0.65 0.40 1.22
C LEU A 26 -0.45 1.24 2.48
N ILE A 27 -1.42 1.25 3.39
CA ILE A 27 -1.31 2.02 4.63
C ILE A 27 -0.23 1.42 5.52
N HIS A 28 0.65 2.26 6.05
CA HIS A 28 1.73 1.82 6.92
C HIS A 28 1.26 1.81 8.38
N PRO A 29 1.24 0.66 9.08
CA PRO A 29 0.61 0.52 10.41
C PRO A 29 1.53 1.00 11.54
N MET A 30 2.11 2.20 11.45
CA MET A 30 3.08 2.73 12.43
C MET A 30 2.49 2.85 13.83
N HIS A 31 1.29 3.45 13.95
CA HIS A 31 0.64 3.66 15.24
C HIS A 31 0.20 2.35 15.88
N THR A 32 -0.15 1.34 15.08
CA THR A 32 -0.36 -0.03 15.57
C THR A 32 0.90 -0.57 16.23
N GLY A 33 2.06 -0.36 15.62
CA GLY A 33 3.34 -0.76 16.20
C GLY A 33 3.61 -0.09 17.55
N TYR A 34 3.31 1.20 17.69
CA TYR A 34 3.46 1.93 18.95
C TYR A 34 2.52 1.42 20.05
N ILE A 35 1.27 1.09 19.71
CA ILE A 35 0.29 0.55 20.66
C ILE A 35 0.66 -0.89 21.09
N ALA A 36 1.08 -1.72 20.13
CA ALA A 36 1.42 -3.12 20.38
C ALA A 36 2.74 -3.29 21.14
N TYR A 37 3.64 -2.28 21.09
CA TYR A 37 4.93 -2.36 21.77
C TYR A 37 4.82 -2.01 23.25
N ASN A 38 5.02 -3.02 24.11
CA ASN A 38 4.94 -2.86 25.56
C ASN A 38 6.32 -2.90 26.29
N GLY A 39 7.41 -2.81 25.51
CA GLY A 39 8.78 -2.78 26.06
C GLY A 39 9.37 -4.12 26.44
N THR A 40 8.56 -5.16 26.68
CA THR A 40 9.02 -6.49 27.13
C THR A 40 8.65 -7.63 26.20
N ASN A 41 7.54 -7.53 25.50
CA ASN A 41 7.06 -8.54 24.56
C ASN A 41 6.86 -7.93 23.18
N SER A 42 7.66 -8.39 22.23
CA SER A 42 7.59 -7.96 20.84
C SER A 42 6.76 -8.91 19.94
N ALA A 43 6.16 -9.97 20.49
CA ALA A 43 5.48 -10.99 19.68
C ALA A 43 4.29 -10.43 18.89
N GLU A 44 3.54 -9.52 19.50
CA GLU A 44 2.42 -8.84 18.84
C GLU A 44 2.90 -7.90 17.74
N VAL A 45 3.90 -7.07 18.03
CA VAL A 45 4.54 -6.20 17.01
C VAL A 45 5.07 -7.05 15.86
N GLN A 46 5.76 -8.17 16.16
CA GLN A 46 6.29 -9.08 15.14
C GLN A 46 5.19 -9.70 14.26
N LYS A 47 3.96 -9.85 14.78
CA LYS A 47 2.83 -10.32 13.96
C LYS A 47 2.50 -9.28 12.89
N PHE A 48 2.29 -8.02 13.28
CA PHE A 48 1.98 -6.93 12.34
C PHE A 48 3.11 -6.70 11.34
N ASP A 49 4.36 -6.77 11.80
CA ASP A 49 5.55 -6.67 10.95
C ASP A 49 5.59 -7.78 9.90
N ARG A 50 5.37 -9.05 10.29
CA ARG A 50 5.33 -10.18 9.34
C ARG A 50 4.22 -10.03 8.30
N ASP A 51 3.04 -9.56 8.70
CA ASP A 51 1.90 -9.40 7.79
C ASP A 51 2.18 -8.27 6.79
N LEU A 52 2.76 -7.16 7.24
CA LEU A 52 3.21 -6.08 6.37
C LEU A 52 4.30 -6.54 5.41
N LEU A 53 5.37 -7.17 5.90
CA LEU A 53 6.45 -7.66 5.05
C LEU A 53 5.94 -8.65 4.00
N ARG A 54 5.01 -9.53 4.38
CA ARG A 54 4.40 -10.46 3.43
C ARG A 54 3.59 -9.75 2.34
N ALA A 55 2.84 -8.70 2.70
CA ALA A 55 2.15 -7.88 1.70
C ALA A 55 3.13 -7.23 0.73
N LEU A 56 4.23 -6.66 1.24
CA LEU A 56 5.30 -6.06 0.44
C LEU A 56 5.95 -7.09 -0.49
N ASP A 57 6.26 -8.29 0.02
CA ASP A 57 6.86 -9.37 -0.77
C ASP A 57 5.93 -9.83 -1.91
N ILE A 58 4.62 -9.95 -1.63
CA ILE A 58 3.63 -10.32 -2.66
C ILE A 58 3.54 -9.23 -3.74
N LEU A 59 3.40 -7.98 -3.35
CA LEU A 59 3.27 -6.88 -4.31
C LEU A 59 4.54 -6.72 -5.14
N SER A 60 5.71 -6.65 -4.49
CA SER A 60 7.00 -6.48 -5.16
C SER A 60 7.38 -7.69 -6.02
N GLY A 61 7.20 -8.91 -5.49
CA GLY A 61 7.53 -10.15 -6.20
C GLY A 61 6.65 -10.43 -7.41
N ASN A 62 5.47 -9.79 -7.48
CA ASN A 62 4.57 -9.85 -8.63
C ASN A 62 4.59 -8.57 -9.47
N HIS A 63 5.57 -7.71 -9.27
CA HIS A 63 5.79 -6.48 -10.06
C HIS A 63 4.60 -5.51 -10.03
N ILE A 64 3.90 -5.44 -8.91
CA ILE A 64 2.76 -4.54 -8.71
C ILE A 64 3.28 -3.25 -8.08
N GLY A 65 3.03 -2.11 -8.76
CA GLY A 65 3.41 -0.79 -8.25
C GLY A 65 2.54 -0.37 -7.06
N TYR A 66 3.18 0.01 -5.96
CA TYR A 66 2.51 0.51 -4.76
C TYR A 66 3.36 1.57 -4.05
N HIS A 67 2.69 2.43 -3.27
CA HIS A 67 3.36 3.30 -2.31
C HIS A 67 2.90 2.99 -0.89
N LEU A 68 3.79 3.22 0.09
CA LEU A 68 3.44 3.18 1.51
C LEU A 68 2.83 4.52 1.93
N GLY A 69 1.66 4.47 2.55
CA GLY A 69 0.93 5.63 3.06
C GLY A 69 1.18 5.82 4.56
N ASP A 70 2.02 6.78 4.92
CA ASP A 70 2.17 7.22 6.31
C ASP A 70 0.98 8.08 6.72
N GLU A 71 0.30 7.75 7.83
CA GLU A 71 -0.93 8.41 8.26
C GLU A 71 -0.73 9.89 8.60
N CYS A 72 0.46 10.28 9.10
CA CYS A 72 0.79 11.69 9.31
C CYS A 72 0.88 12.47 7.98
N ILE A 73 1.42 11.83 6.93
CA ILE A 73 1.47 12.42 5.58
C ILE A 73 0.05 12.48 5.00
N LEU A 74 -0.75 11.43 5.16
CA LEU A 74 -2.15 11.41 4.73
C LEU A 74 -2.97 12.50 5.39
N ALA A 75 -2.76 12.77 6.67
CA ALA A 75 -3.46 13.82 7.40
C ALA A 75 -3.20 15.23 6.82
N GLY A 76 -1.97 15.48 6.34
CA GLY A 76 -1.58 16.80 5.81
C GLY A 76 -1.79 16.96 4.29
N HIS A 77 -1.74 15.87 3.53
CA HIS A 77 -1.67 15.89 2.06
C HIS A 77 -2.68 14.96 1.40
N GLY A 78 -3.46 14.20 2.18
CA GLY A 78 -4.48 13.29 1.68
C GLY A 78 -5.76 14.02 1.28
N SER A 79 -6.39 13.57 0.18
CA SER A 79 -7.71 14.01 -0.28
C SER A 79 -8.36 12.93 -1.13
N VAL A 80 -9.64 13.09 -1.41
CA VAL A 80 -10.38 12.20 -2.33
C VAL A 80 -10.89 13.00 -3.50
N GLU A 81 -10.58 12.57 -4.72
CA GLU A 81 -11.06 13.19 -5.96
C GLU A 81 -11.77 12.15 -6.82
N GLY A 82 -13.09 12.20 -6.87
CA GLY A 82 -13.90 11.17 -7.54
C GLY A 82 -13.64 9.80 -6.91
N LYS A 83 -13.20 8.84 -7.71
CA LYS A 83 -12.87 7.47 -7.26
C LYS A 83 -11.38 7.27 -6.92
N ASN A 84 -10.62 8.34 -6.79
CA ASN A 84 -9.19 8.27 -6.52
C ASN A 84 -8.87 8.80 -5.13
N PHE A 85 -8.02 8.08 -4.41
CA PHE A 85 -7.36 8.55 -3.21
C PHE A 85 -6.10 9.29 -3.61
N LYS A 86 -5.95 10.55 -3.21
CA LYS A 86 -4.81 11.39 -3.58
C LYS A 86 -3.92 11.68 -2.39
N VAL A 87 -2.62 11.68 -2.62
CA VAL A 87 -1.61 12.14 -1.64
C VAL A 87 -0.60 13.01 -2.39
N GLY A 88 -0.69 14.32 -2.19
CA GLY A 88 0.09 15.28 -2.95
C GLY A 88 -0.18 15.15 -4.45
N LEU A 89 0.84 14.82 -5.23
CA LEU A 89 0.72 14.62 -6.69
C LEU A 89 0.28 13.21 -7.08
N CYS A 90 0.41 12.24 -6.16
CA CYS A 90 0.10 10.84 -6.45
C CYS A 90 -1.41 10.56 -6.35
N SER A 91 -1.87 9.60 -7.16
CA SER A 91 -3.29 9.24 -7.26
C SER A 91 -3.44 7.71 -7.26
N TYR A 92 -4.26 7.19 -6.35
CA TYR A 92 -4.43 5.75 -6.13
C TYR A 92 -5.88 5.34 -6.36
N LYS A 93 -6.07 4.21 -7.04
CA LYS A 93 -7.39 3.60 -7.28
C LYS A 93 -7.78 2.60 -6.19
N TYR A 94 -6.78 2.10 -5.48
CA TYR A 94 -6.92 1.03 -4.49
C TYR A 94 -6.17 1.38 -3.22
N VAL A 95 -6.83 1.15 -2.08
CA VAL A 95 -6.20 1.27 -0.77
C VAL A 95 -6.17 -0.11 -0.13
N MET A 96 -5.03 -0.48 0.43
CA MET A 96 -4.85 -1.73 1.15
C MET A 96 -4.48 -1.45 2.60
N LEU A 97 -5.16 -2.15 3.51
CA LEU A 97 -4.93 -2.11 4.94
C LEU A 97 -4.25 -3.42 5.35
N PRO A 98 -2.97 -3.43 5.76
CA PRO A 98 -2.36 -4.61 6.36
C PRO A 98 -3.01 -4.91 7.71
N SER A 99 -2.59 -6.00 8.38
CA SER A 99 -3.02 -6.23 9.77
C SER A 99 -2.70 -5.02 10.64
N MET A 100 -3.70 -4.46 11.32
CA MET A 100 -3.54 -3.28 12.16
C MET A 100 -4.58 -3.22 13.27
N LEU A 101 -4.27 -2.49 14.36
CA LEU A 101 -5.16 -2.28 15.50
C LEU A 101 -5.93 -0.97 15.40
N THR A 102 -5.27 0.08 14.90
CA THR A 102 -5.79 1.44 14.90
C THR A 102 -5.58 2.10 13.56
N LEU A 103 -6.46 3.06 13.24
CA LEU A 103 -6.31 4.08 12.22
C LEU A 103 -6.32 5.46 12.88
N ASP A 104 -5.62 6.41 12.30
CA ASP A 104 -5.79 7.82 12.69
C ASP A 104 -7.16 8.33 12.24
N ALA A 105 -7.76 9.22 13.02
CA ALA A 105 -9.09 9.77 12.74
C ALA A 105 -9.17 10.38 11.33
N LYS A 106 -8.13 11.11 10.91
CA LYS A 106 -8.10 11.71 9.56
C LYS A 106 -8.00 10.68 8.45
N THR A 107 -7.20 9.62 8.62
CA THR A 107 -7.13 8.49 7.67
C THR A 107 -8.50 7.82 7.57
N PHE A 108 -9.17 7.57 8.70
CA PHE A 108 -10.50 6.96 8.70
C PHE A 108 -11.54 7.83 7.97
N GLU A 109 -11.55 9.15 8.18
CA GLU A 109 -12.41 10.08 7.42
C GLU A 109 -12.17 9.96 5.91
N LEU A 110 -10.91 9.99 5.48
CA LEU A 110 -10.54 9.86 4.08
C LEU A 110 -10.96 8.51 3.47
N LEU A 111 -10.82 7.42 4.23
CA LEU A 111 -11.27 6.09 3.80
C LEU A 111 -12.79 6.01 3.64
N LYS A 112 -13.57 6.60 4.55
CA LYS A 112 -15.03 6.70 4.43
C LYS A 112 -15.43 7.47 3.16
N GLU A 113 -14.81 8.63 2.93
CA GLU A 113 -15.06 9.45 1.74
C GLU A 113 -14.70 8.69 0.46
N PHE A 114 -13.54 8.02 0.46
CA PHE A 114 -13.07 7.23 -0.68
C PHE A 114 -14.02 6.08 -1.00
N ALA A 115 -14.47 5.32 0.01
CA ALA A 115 -15.43 4.24 -0.16
C ALA A 115 -16.79 4.75 -0.66
N ALA A 116 -17.30 5.86 -0.09
CA ALA A 116 -18.56 6.50 -0.50
C ALA A 116 -18.54 6.95 -1.97
N ASN A 117 -17.38 7.34 -2.50
CA ASN A 117 -17.17 7.70 -3.90
C ASN A 117 -16.93 6.48 -4.82
N GLY A 118 -17.02 5.25 -4.28
CA GLY A 118 -16.83 4.00 -5.02
C GLY A 118 -15.38 3.61 -5.21
N GLY A 119 -14.47 4.15 -4.39
CA GLY A 119 -13.09 3.67 -4.26
C GLY A 119 -13.04 2.28 -3.65
N LYS A 120 -12.00 1.53 -3.94
CA LYS A 120 -11.85 0.15 -3.45
C LYS A 120 -10.84 0.06 -2.35
N ILE A 121 -11.26 -0.52 -1.22
CA ILE A 121 -10.42 -0.78 -0.05
C ILE A 121 -10.40 -2.27 0.21
N TRP A 122 -9.23 -2.82 0.48
CA TRP A 122 -9.05 -4.22 0.90
C TRP A 122 -8.34 -4.32 2.24
N SER A 123 -8.82 -5.21 3.08
CA SER A 123 -8.11 -5.62 4.29
C SER A 123 -7.28 -6.87 3.99
N LEU A 124 -5.98 -6.79 4.21
CA LEU A 124 -5.04 -7.89 3.96
C LEU A 124 -4.82 -8.79 5.18
N GLY A 125 -5.41 -8.43 6.32
CA GLY A 125 -5.25 -9.17 7.58
C GLY A 125 -6.25 -8.74 8.64
N ASP A 126 -5.80 -8.64 9.90
CA ASP A 126 -6.66 -8.21 11.00
C ASP A 126 -7.15 -6.77 10.80
N LYS A 127 -8.46 -6.60 10.85
CA LYS A 127 -9.12 -5.31 10.67
C LYS A 127 -8.94 -4.43 11.91
N PRO A 128 -8.66 -3.12 11.75
CA PRO A 128 -8.56 -2.20 12.87
C PRO A 128 -9.92 -2.03 13.57
N THR A 129 -9.86 -1.87 14.89
CA THR A 129 -11.04 -1.64 15.76
C THR A 129 -10.95 -0.35 16.56
N MET A 130 -9.85 0.40 16.40
CA MET A 130 -9.57 1.62 17.15
C MET A 130 -9.35 2.79 16.19
N VAL A 131 -9.77 3.97 16.65
CA VAL A 131 -9.40 5.26 16.03
C VAL A 131 -8.60 6.03 17.06
N ASP A 132 -7.41 6.51 16.68
CA ASP A 132 -6.46 7.19 17.58
C ASP A 132 -6.20 6.39 18.89
N GLY A 133 -6.14 5.06 18.78
CA GLY A 133 -5.92 4.15 19.91
C GLY A 133 -7.13 3.91 20.82
N ALA A 134 -8.30 4.48 20.53
CA ALA A 134 -9.55 4.26 21.27
C ALA A 134 -10.52 3.40 20.46
N HIS A 135 -11.21 2.45 21.10
CA HIS A 135 -12.21 1.61 20.43
C HIS A 135 -13.29 2.45 19.74
N SER A 136 -13.65 2.07 18.52
CA SER A 136 -14.65 2.77 17.71
C SER A 136 -15.62 1.79 17.07
N ASP A 137 -16.88 1.81 17.51
CA ASP A 137 -17.95 1.02 16.91
C ASP A 137 -18.18 1.43 15.45
N GLU A 138 -18.07 2.72 15.13
CA GLU A 138 -18.22 3.24 13.76
C GLU A 138 -17.16 2.65 12.82
N LEU A 139 -15.90 2.54 13.27
CA LEU A 139 -14.85 1.90 12.48
C LEU A 139 -15.13 0.41 12.31
N CYS A 140 -15.58 -0.28 13.37
CA CYS A 140 -15.92 -1.70 13.30
C CYS A 140 -17.03 -1.96 12.28
N GLU A 141 -18.10 -1.15 12.27
CA GLU A 141 -19.19 -1.22 11.30
C GLU A 141 -18.67 -0.97 9.87
N PHE A 142 -17.90 0.09 9.66
CA PHE A 142 -17.28 0.38 8.37
C PHE A 142 -16.40 -0.78 7.87
N MET A 143 -15.59 -1.36 8.74
CA MET A 143 -14.69 -2.46 8.39
C MET A 143 -15.44 -3.78 8.07
N ASN A 144 -16.69 -3.97 8.53
CA ASN A 144 -17.48 -5.14 8.16
C ASN A 144 -17.78 -5.15 6.65
N ASP A 145 -17.97 -4.00 6.04
CA ASP A 145 -18.25 -3.86 4.60
C ASP A 145 -16.99 -3.93 3.73
N ILE A 146 -15.79 -3.83 4.33
CA ILE A 146 -14.53 -3.91 3.62
C ILE A 146 -14.17 -5.35 3.29
N GLU A 147 -13.92 -5.62 2.01
CA GLU A 147 -13.50 -6.91 1.50
C GLU A 147 -12.15 -7.36 2.10
N SER A 148 -12.08 -8.62 2.50
CA SER A 148 -10.86 -9.21 3.05
C SER A 148 -10.15 -10.03 1.98
N MET A 149 -8.87 -9.72 1.77
CA MET A 149 -7.93 -10.47 0.92
C MET A 149 -6.71 -10.83 1.74
N PRO A 150 -6.75 -11.89 2.56
CA PRO A 150 -5.68 -12.20 3.48
C PRO A 150 -4.34 -12.41 2.77
N VAL A 151 -3.27 -11.81 3.29
CA VAL A 151 -1.91 -11.95 2.73
C VAL A 151 -1.40 -13.39 2.74
N TYR A 152 -2.04 -14.28 3.51
CA TYR A 152 -1.72 -15.71 3.52
C TYR A 152 -2.24 -16.44 2.27
N ASP A 153 -3.17 -15.84 1.52
CA ASP A 153 -3.61 -16.28 0.19
C ASP A 153 -3.09 -15.31 -0.89
N GLY A 154 -1.78 -15.33 -1.10
CA GLY A 154 -1.12 -14.47 -2.07
C GLY A 154 -1.59 -14.70 -3.52
N GLU A 155 -2.01 -15.94 -3.88
CA GLU A 155 -2.52 -16.24 -5.22
C GLU A 155 -3.87 -15.56 -5.46
N LEU A 156 -4.75 -15.52 -4.46
CA LEU A 156 -6.02 -14.82 -4.54
C LEU A 156 -5.80 -13.31 -4.75
N LEU A 157 -4.92 -12.71 -3.95
CA LEU A 157 -4.59 -11.29 -4.05
C LEU A 157 -4.03 -10.95 -5.43
N VAL A 158 -3.04 -11.70 -5.92
CA VAL A 158 -2.43 -11.47 -7.23
C VAL A 158 -3.42 -11.65 -8.37
N THR A 159 -4.28 -12.67 -8.29
CA THR A 159 -5.33 -12.92 -9.28
C THR A 159 -6.32 -11.75 -9.34
N ALA A 160 -6.75 -11.23 -8.19
CA ALA A 160 -7.64 -10.07 -8.11
C ALA A 160 -6.97 -8.83 -8.72
N LEU A 161 -5.74 -8.51 -8.33
CA LEU A 161 -4.99 -7.37 -8.86
C LEU A 161 -4.75 -7.48 -10.37
N THR A 162 -4.46 -8.68 -10.87
CA THR A 162 -4.28 -8.93 -12.30
C THR A 162 -5.59 -8.74 -13.07
N SER A 163 -6.71 -9.25 -12.55
CA SER A 163 -8.02 -9.11 -13.19
C SER A 163 -8.50 -7.66 -13.28
N LEU A 164 -8.05 -6.81 -12.36
CA LEU A 164 -8.32 -5.37 -12.35
C LEU A 164 -7.35 -4.55 -13.22
N GLY A 165 -6.40 -5.21 -13.88
CA GLY A 165 -5.41 -4.56 -14.74
C GLY A 165 -4.37 -3.73 -13.99
N ILE A 166 -4.17 -3.99 -12.69
CA ILE A 166 -3.17 -3.28 -11.85
C ILE A 166 -1.77 -3.79 -12.14
N LYS A 167 -1.62 -5.09 -12.45
CA LYS A 167 -0.35 -5.67 -12.84
C LYS A 167 0.03 -5.21 -14.24
N LYS A 168 0.97 -4.27 -14.35
CA LYS A 168 1.40 -3.64 -15.61
C LYS A 168 2.60 -4.33 -16.26
N LEU A 169 3.39 -5.05 -15.48
CA LEU A 169 4.66 -5.61 -15.89
C LEU A 169 4.79 -7.06 -15.43
N THR A 170 5.42 -7.87 -16.24
CA THR A 170 5.85 -9.23 -15.89
C THR A 170 7.29 -9.42 -16.33
N VAL A 171 8.15 -9.87 -15.43
CA VAL A 171 9.51 -10.28 -15.73
C VAL A 171 9.60 -11.79 -15.58
N SER A 172 9.93 -12.50 -16.65
CA SER A 172 9.94 -13.97 -16.65
C SER A 172 11.13 -14.53 -17.41
N ASP A 173 11.50 -15.75 -17.07
CA ASP A 173 12.41 -16.59 -17.83
C ASP A 173 11.70 -17.87 -18.32
N LYS A 174 12.47 -18.86 -18.79
CA LYS A 174 11.94 -20.17 -19.23
C LYS A 174 11.26 -21.00 -18.12
N ASN A 175 11.45 -20.63 -16.85
CA ASN A 175 10.88 -21.32 -15.69
C ASN A 175 9.64 -20.59 -15.11
N GLY A 176 9.33 -19.41 -15.61
CA GLY A 176 8.20 -18.59 -15.14
C GLY A 176 8.59 -17.19 -14.71
N GLU A 177 7.74 -16.55 -13.94
CA GLU A 177 7.95 -15.18 -13.42
C GLU A 177 9.06 -15.14 -12.37
N ILE A 178 9.93 -14.11 -12.45
CA ILE A 178 11.08 -13.92 -11.56
C ILE A 178 10.74 -12.89 -10.49
N GLY A 179 10.20 -13.33 -9.36
CA GLY A 179 9.80 -12.45 -8.25
C GLY A 179 10.95 -11.78 -7.48
N SER A 180 12.20 -12.24 -7.69
CA SER A 180 13.38 -11.61 -7.07
C SER A 180 13.89 -10.35 -7.79
N ILE A 181 13.30 -9.99 -8.92
CA ILE A 181 13.59 -8.75 -9.65
C ILE A 181 12.55 -7.71 -9.27
N HIS A 182 12.98 -6.65 -8.58
CA HIS A 182 12.11 -5.52 -8.27
C HIS A 182 12.05 -4.57 -9.45
N CYS A 183 10.83 -4.19 -9.83
CA CYS A 183 10.57 -3.35 -10.98
C CYS A 183 9.84 -2.08 -10.57
N ARG A 184 10.10 -1.00 -11.30
CA ARG A 184 9.39 0.25 -11.19
C ARG A 184 8.95 0.69 -12.57
N VAL A 185 7.70 1.08 -12.71
CA VAL A 185 7.16 1.66 -13.93
C VAL A 185 7.11 3.17 -13.78
N ASN A 186 7.72 3.88 -14.72
CA ASN A 186 7.73 5.33 -14.73
C ASN A 186 7.12 5.84 -16.04
N LEU A 187 6.25 6.81 -15.94
CA LEU A 187 5.66 7.53 -17.07
C LEU A 187 6.49 8.77 -17.37
N LEU A 188 6.91 8.91 -18.61
CA LEU A 188 7.61 10.12 -19.08
C LEU A 188 6.58 11.13 -19.59
N GLU A 189 6.79 12.43 -19.33
CA GLU A 189 5.87 13.50 -19.78
C GLU A 189 5.65 13.53 -21.28
N ASN A 190 6.53 12.91 -22.08
CA ASN A 190 6.47 12.91 -23.54
C ASN A 190 6.18 11.53 -24.16
N GLY A 191 5.60 10.59 -23.38
CA GLY A 191 5.00 9.33 -23.83
C GLY A 191 5.95 8.36 -24.54
#